data_fdee9a40bd8b92e5156426f6a29e9f49
#
_entry.id   fdee9a40bd8b92e5156426f6a29e9f49
#
_cell.length_a   1.000
_cell.length_b   1.000
_cell.length_c   1.000
_cell.angle_alpha   90.00
_cell.angle_beta   90.00
_cell.angle_gamma   90.00
#
_symmetry.space_group_name_H-M   'P 1'
#
loop_
_entity.id
_entity.type
_entity.pdbx_description
1 polymer ?
#
loop_
_entity_poly.entity_id
_entity_poly.type
_entity_poly.pdbx_seq_one_letter_code
_entity_poly.pdbx_strand_id
1 'polypeptide(L)'
;SCVESDGVLRIALYSKRARKAVVAAKLLIKERGIPDSLAGLRRARLEINTLPMDHPARGVIDTPEFFTLSGLHDLVFNVHEQHFTPKDLKCLLECVGLQFIGFEHVDPTVMVRYQIEFPGDPEQTNLDNWEVFEQKHPETFNEMYQIWCRPVTYSP
;
A
#
# COMPACT_ATOMS: atom_id res chain seq x y z
N SER A 1 -13.05 17.70 15.91
CA SER A 1 -11.74 17.46 15.32
C SER A 1 -10.86 16.73 16.31
N CYS A 2 -10.21 15.65 15.89
CA CYS A 2 -9.27 14.90 16.76
C CYS A 2 -7.82 15.42 16.63
N VAL A 3 -7.58 16.41 15.77
CA VAL A 3 -6.26 17.01 15.53
C VAL A 3 -6.37 18.49 15.80
N GLU A 4 -5.40 19.04 16.53
CA GLU A 4 -5.27 20.48 16.75
C GLU A 4 -4.97 21.20 15.44
N SER A 5 -5.30 22.50 15.35
CA SER A 5 -5.17 23.27 14.11
C SER A 5 -3.75 23.36 13.56
N ASP A 6 -2.75 23.25 14.43
CA ASP A 6 -1.31 23.25 14.15
C ASP A 6 -0.68 21.84 14.24
N GLY A 7 -1.51 20.83 14.50
CA GLY A 7 -1.07 19.45 14.63
C GLY A 7 -0.72 18.79 13.30
N VAL A 8 0.11 17.75 13.37
CA VAL A 8 0.41 16.85 12.25
C VAL A 8 -0.08 15.46 12.58
N LEU A 9 -0.55 14.74 11.56
CA LEU A 9 -1.05 13.39 11.66
C LEU A 9 -0.23 12.49 10.74
N ARG A 10 0.19 11.33 11.26
CA ARG A 10 0.78 10.25 10.49
C ARG A 10 -0.26 9.18 10.25
N ILE A 11 -0.42 8.78 8.99
CA ILE A 11 -1.36 7.74 8.56
C ILE A 11 -0.61 6.69 7.75
N ALA A 12 -0.95 5.42 7.95
CA ALA A 12 -0.46 4.31 7.14
C ALA A 12 -1.65 3.64 6.43
N LEU A 13 -1.57 3.52 5.11
CA LEU A 13 -2.62 2.95 4.25
C LEU A 13 -2.01 2.03 3.21
N TYR A 14 -2.63 0.89 2.94
CA TYR A 14 -2.10 -0.08 1.97
C TYR A 14 -2.13 0.46 0.54
N SER A 15 -0.99 0.34 -0.15
CA SER A 15 -0.91 0.64 -1.58
C SER A 15 -1.62 -0.45 -2.39
N LYS A 16 -2.55 -0.03 -3.23
CA LYS A 16 -3.25 -0.92 -4.16
C LYS A 16 -2.30 -1.63 -5.13
N ARG A 17 -1.21 -0.96 -5.51
CA ARG A 17 -0.22 -1.52 -6.45
C ARG A 17 0.72 -2.50 -5.77
N ALA A 18 1.21 -2.15 -4.59
CA ALA A 18 2.09 -3.02 -3.81
C ALA A 18 1.36 -4.30 -3.33
N ARG A 19 0.06 -4.21 -3.05
CA ARG A 19 -0.74 -5.35 -2.55
C ARG A 19 -1.30 -6.27 -3.64
N LYS A 20 -0.92 -6.10 -4.91
CA LYS A 20 -1.40 -6.96 -6.02
C LYS A 20 -1.17 -8.44 -5.79
N ALA A 21 0.01 -8.80 -5.27
CA ALA A 21 0.33 -10.21 -4.99
C ALA A 21 -0.57 -10.80 -3.90
N VAL A 22 -0.86 -10.02 -2.85
CA VAL A 22 -1.75 -10.42 -1.76
C VAL A 22 -3.18 -10.60 -2.27
N VAL A 23 -3.67 -9.68 -3.08
CA VAL A 23 -5.00 -9.80 -3.70
C VAL A 23 -5.08 -11.06 -4.57
N ALA A 24 -4.06 -11.34 -5.38
CA ALA A 24 -3.99 -12.54 -6.19
C ALA A 24 -3.95 -13.82 -5.33
N ALA A 25 -3.22 -13.81 -4.21
CA ALA A 25 -3.18 -14.95 -3.30
C ALA A 25 -4.54 -15.18 -2.61
N LYS A 26 -5.22 -14.12 -2.17
CA LYS A 26 -6.58 -14.20 -1.60
C LYS A 26 -7.58 -14.81 -2.60
N LEU A 27 -7.52 -14.37 -3.86
CA LEU A 27 -8.37 -14.94 -4.93
C LEU A 27 -8.08 -16.42 -5.16
N LEU A 28 -6.81 -16.81 -5.28
CA LEU A 28 -6.40 -18.20 -5.43
C LEU A 28 -6.96 -19.07 -4.30
N ILE A 29 -6.82 -18.64 -3.05
CA ILE A 29 -7.29 -19.39 -1.87
C ILE A 29 -8.79 -19.55 -1.89
N LYS A 30 -9.52 -18.50 -2.26
CA LYS A 30 -10.97 -18.54 -2.44
C LYS A 30 -11.40 -19.51 -3.54
N GLU A 31 -10.75 -19.45 -4.71
CA GLU A 31 -11.02 -20.33 -5.86
C GLU A 31 -10.73 -21.79 -5.56
N ARG A 32 -9.69 -22.07 -4.78
CA ARG A 32 -9.30 -23.42 -4.35
C ARG A 32 -10.12 -23.94 -3.17
N GLY A 33 -11.03 -23.15 -2.62
CA GLY A 33 -11.84 -23.51 -1.45
C GLY A 33 -11.00 -23.89 -0.24
N ILE A 34 -9.88 -23.17 -0.02
CA ILE A 34 -8.99 -23.42 1.12
C ILE A 34 -9.62 -22.80 2.37
N PRO A 35 -9.93 -23.61 3.40
CA PRO A 35 -10.61 -23.10 4.59
C PRO A 35 -9.67 -22.29 5.49
N ASP A 36 -10.23 -21.35 6.24
CA ASP A 36 -9.54 -20.65 7.33
C ASP A 36 -9.33 -21.59 8.51
N SER A 37 -8.20 -22.29 8.48
CA SER A 37 -7.78 -23.27 9.49
C SER A 37 -6.27 -23.51 9.41
N LEU A 38 -5.68 -24.08 10.44
CA LEU A 38 -4.25 -24.43 10.44
C LEU A 38 -3.88 -25.36 9.28
N ALA A 39 -4.72 -26.33 8.95
CA ALA A 39 -4.52 -27.21 7.80
C ALA A 39 -4.66 -26.44 6.48
N GLY A 40 -5.62 -25.51 6.40
CA GLY A 40 -5.79 -24.64 5.23
C GLY A 40 -4.61 -23.70 5.03
N LEU A 41 -4.05 -23.11 6.08
CA LEU A 41 -2.84 -22.28 5.97
C LEU A 41 -1.63 -23.06 5.44
N ARG A 42 -1.42 -24.30 5.91
CA ARG A 42 -0.36 -25.17 5.39
C ARG A 42 -0.58 -25.51 3.92
N ARG A 43 -1.83 -25.79 3.54
CA ARG A 43 -2.21 -26.03 2.15
C ARG A 43 -2.00 -24.77 1.30
N ALA A 44 -2.44 -23.60 1.75
CA ALA A 44 -2.25 -22.32 1.07
C ALA A 44 -0.77 -22.06 0.77
N ARG A 45 0.11 -22.26 1.77
CA ARG A 45 1.55 -22.10 1.60
C ARG A 45 2.12 -23.06 0.55
N LEU A 46 1.72 -24.31 0.57
CA LEU A 46 2.14 -25.31 -0.41
C LEU A 46 1.69 -24.92 -1.82
N GLU A 47 0.42 -24.59 -1.99
CA GLU A 47 -0.17 -24.18 -3.27
C GLU A 47 0.57 -22.96 -3.84
N ILE A 48 0.79 -21.92 -3.04
CA ILE A 48 1.51 -20.71 -3.47
C ILE A 48 2.96 -21.04 -3.87
N ASN A 49 3.67 -21.89 -3.11
CA ASN A 49 5.04 -22.28 -3.43
C ASN A 49 5.17 -23.07 -4.73
N THR A 50 4.12 -23.79 -5.11
CA THR A 50 4.12 -24.62 -6.34
C THR A 50 3.62 -23.88 -7.59
N LEU A 51 3.22 -22.62 -7.46
CA LEU A 51 2.80 -21.80 -8.60
C LEU A 51 3.96 -21.54 -9.58
N PRO A 52 3.67 -21.33 -10.86
CA PRO A 52 4.64 -20.83 -11.83
C PRO A 52 5.30 -19.52 -11.35
N MET A 53 6.56 -19.30 -11.77
CA MET A 53 7.35 -18.14 -11.31
C MET A 53 6.73 -16.79 -11.68
N ASP A 54 5.98 -16.72 -12.76
CA ASP A 54 5.29 -15.54 -13.28
C ASP A 54 3.88 -15.35 -12.70
N HIS A 55 3.42 -16.27 -11.86
CA HIS A 55 2.08 -16.14 -11.28
C HIS A 55 2.04 -15.01 -10.23
N PRO A 56 1.08 -14.05 -10.32
CA PRO A 56 1.07 -12.85 -9.48
C PRO A 56 0.96 -13.16 -7.98
N ALA A 57 0.25 -14.21 -7.57
CA ALA A 57 0.16 -14.61 -6.16
C ALA A 57 1.49 -15.06 -5.56
N ARG A 58 2.49 -15.40 -6.40
CA ARG A 58 3.79 -15.85 -5.92
C ARG A 58 4.58 -14.72 -5.24
N GLY A 59 4.33 -13.48 -5.58
CA GLY A 59 5.00 -12.33 -4.95
C GLY A 59 4.80 -12.23 -3.43
N VAL A 60 3.84 -12.93 -2.82
CA VAL A 60 3.72 -12.96 -1.36
C VAL A 60 4.85 -13.76 -0.68
N ILE A 61 5.59 -14.61 -1.43
CA ILE A 61 6.73 -15.36 -0.91
C ILE A 61 7.88 -14.41 -0.50
N ASP A 62 7.95 -13.23 -1.12
CA ASP A 62 9.00 -12.24 -0.86
C ASP A 62 8.74 -11.42 0.43
N THR A 63 7.59 -11.66 1.09
CA THR A 63 7.23 -10.96 2.33
C THR A 63 7.58 -11.80 3.57
N PRO A 64 8.08 -11.19 4.66
CA PRO A 64 8.41 -11.91 5.90
C PRO A 64 7.19 -12.64 6.51
N GLU A 65 6.00 -12.07 6.36
CA GLU A 65 4.73 -12.62 6.86
C GLU A 65 4.42 -14.00 6.29
N PHE A 66 4.81 -14.27 5.05
CA PHE A 66 4.59 -15.57 4.41
C PHE A 66 5.21 -16.74 5.20
N PHE A 67 6.30 -16.51 5.92
CA PHE A 67 7.03 -17.56 6.63
C PHE A 67 6.48 -17.89 8.02
N THR A 68 5.61 -17.04 8.58
CA THR A 68 4.92 -17.30 9.84
C THR A 68 3.48 -17.74 9.61
N LEU A 69 2.87 -18.46 10.56
CA LEU A 69 1.46 -18.87 10.40
C LEU A 69 0.51 -17.69 10.63
N SER A 70 0.80 -16.84 11.60
CA SER A 70 0.00 -15.64 11.87
C SER A 70 0.12 -14.63 10.72
N GLY A 71 1.33 -14.38 10.22
CA GLY A 71 1.54 -13.48 9.10
C GLY A 71 0.84 -13.98 7.83
N LEU A 72 0.99 -15.27 7.50
CA LEU A 72 0.29 -15.84 6.35
C LEU A 72 -1.23 -15.75 6.51
N HIS A 73 -1.75 -15.98 7.73
CA HIS A 73 -3.18 -15.82 8.00
C HIS A 73 -3.63 -14.38 7.69
N ASP A 74 -2.91 -13.40 8.20
CA ASP A 74 -3.22 -11.98 7.96
C ASP A 74 -3.13 -11.62 6.48
N LEU A 75 -2.13 -12.17 5.75
CA LEU A 75 -2.01 -11.93 4.32
C LEU A 75 -3.20 -12.46 3.53
N VAL A 76 -3.69 -13.67 3.82
CA VAL A 76 -4.58 -14.40 2.90
C VAL A 76 -6.03 -14.52 3.38
N PHE A 77 -6.30 -14.39 4.70
CA PHE A 77 -7.64 -14.50 5.26
C PHE A 77 -8.20 -13.20 5.84
N ASN A 78 -7.36 -12.14 6.01
CA ASN A 78 -7.87 -10.83 6.42
C ASN A 78 -8.78 -10.24 5.32
N VAL A 79 -10.08 -10.10 5.63
CA VAL A 79 -11.09 -9.61 4.67
C VAL A 79 -11.33 -8.09 4.74
N HIS A 80 -10.83 -7.41 5.76
CA HIS A 80 -11.10 -5.99 6.03
C HIS A 80 -9.96 -5.06 5.60
N GLU A 81 -9.24 -5.40 4.56
CA GLU A 81 -8.13 -4.61 4.05
C GLU A 81 -8.61 -3.69 2.92
N GLN A 82 -8.44 -2.39 3.11
CA GLN A 82 -8.71 -1.39 2.07
C GLN A 82 -7.40 -0.95 1.40
N HIS A 83 -7.43 -0.82 0.09
CA HIS A 83 -6.27 -0.47 -0.72
C HIS A 83 -6.50 0.87 -1.41
N PHE A 84 -5.47 1.69 -1.43
CA PHE A 84 -5.52 3.05 -1.95
C PHE A 84 -4.52 3.25 -3.08
N THR A 85 -4.79 4.21 -3.94
CA THR A 85 -3.83 4.83 -4.85
C THR A 85 -3.51 6.24 -4.36
N PRO A 86 -2.47 6.93 -4.85
CA PRO A 86 -2.23 8.33 -4.52
C PRO A 86 -3.43 9.23 -4.83
N LYS A 87 -4.18 8.93 -5.89
CA LYS A 87 -5.42 9.63 -6.22
C LYS A 87 -6.52 9.39 -5.18
N ASP A 88 -6.65 8.15 -4.68
CA ASP A 88 -7.61 7.83 -3.60
C ASP A 88 -7.22 8.55 -2.30
N LEU A 89 -5.91 8.65 -2.00
CA LEU A 89 -5.40 9.42 -0.86
C LEU A 89 -5.78 10.89 -0.96
N LYS A 90 -5.63 11.50 -2.14
CA LYS A 90 -6.02 12.88 -2.40
C LYS A 90 -7.49 13.09 -2.05
N CYS A 91 -8.38 12.28 -2.63
CA CYS A 91 -9.81 12.36 -2.36
C CYS A 91 -10.14 12.17 -0.87
N LEU A 92 -9.50 11.19 -0.22
CA LEU A 92 -9.71 10.93 1.21
C LEU A 92 -9.32 12.14 2.06
N LEU A 93 -8.13 12.69 1.85
CA LEU A 93 -7.62 13.83 2.61
C LEU A 93 -8.48 15.08 2.40
N GLU A 94 -8.88 15.38 1.17
CA GLU A 94 -9.79 16.47 0.84
C GLU A 94 -11.14 16.31 1.56
N CYS A 95 -11.72 15.10 1.57
CA CYS A 95 -12.99 14.84 2.24
C CYS A 95 -12.94 15.06 3.75
N VAL A 96 -11.79 14.83 4.39
CA VAL A 96 -11.64 14.99 5.84
C VAL A 96 -10.99 16.32 6.23
N GLY A 97 -10.73 17.22 5.28
CA GLY A 97 -10.14 18.53 5.53
C GLY A 97 -8.66 18.49 5.94
N LEU A 98 -7.92 17.53 5.40
CA LEU A 98 -6.48 17.38 5.61
C LEU A 98 -5.69 17.72 4.34
N GLN A 99 -4.51 18.29 4.54
CA GLN A 99 -3.52 18.55 3.49
C GLN A 99 -2.39 17.53 3.59
N PHE A 100 -2.02 16.93 2.46
CA PHE A 100 -0.83 16.09 2.33
C PHE A 100 0.44 16.92 2.49
N ILE A 101 1.39 16.44 3.31
CA ILE A 101 2.69 17.07 3.54
C ILE A 101 3.80 16.29 2.83
N GLY A 102 3.71 14.95 2.82
CA GLY A 102 4.71 14.11 2.19
C GLY A 102 4.57 12.64 2.57
N PHE A 103 5.26 11.80 1.80
CA PHE A 103 5.45 10.39 2.15
C PHE A 103 6.65 10.24 3.10
N GLU A 104 6.52 9.33 4.05
CA GLU A 104 7.61 8.88 4.93
C GLU A 104 8.25 7.61 4.35
N HIS A 105 9.53 7.41 4.62
CA HIS A 105 10.27 6.18 4.25
C HIS A 105 10.27 5.83 2.75
N VAL A 106 10.24 6.83 1.89
CA VAL A 106 10.51 6.62 0.45
C VAL A 106 12.02 6.51 0.24
N ASP A 107 12.44 5.53 -0.56
CA ASP A 107 13.85 5.36 -0.92
C ASP A 107 14.41 6.65 -1.55
N PRO A 108 15.58 7.14 -1.10
CA PRO A 108 16.17 8.35 -1.66
C PRO A 108 16.37 8.32 -3.17
N THR A 109 16.62 7.16 -3.76
CA THR A 109 16.76 7.01 -5.23
C THR A 109 15.42 7.23 -5.95
N VAL A 110 14.32 6.84 -5.32
CA VAL A 110 12.95 7.11 -5.80
C VAL A 110 12.67 8.60 -5.77
N MET A 111 13.05 9.29 -4.68
CA MET A 111 12.86 10.74 -4.53
C MET A 111 13.62 11.52 -5.61
N VAL A 112 14.86 11.13 -5.89
CA VAL A 112 15.66 11.73 -6.97
C VAL A 112 15.01 11.50 -8.34
N ARG A 113 14.54 10.28 -8.61
CA ARG A 113 13.85 9.96 -9.88
C ARG A 113 12.56 10.75 -10.03
N TYR A 114 11.77 10.85 -8.97
CA TYR A 114 10.56 11.67 -8.95
C TYR A 114 10.87 13.14 -9.30
N GLN A 115 11.91 13.73 -8.68
CA GLN A 115 12.29 15.11 -8.92
C GLN A 115 12.73 15.37 -10.38
N ILE A 116 13.34 14.38 -11.01
CA ILE A 116 13.71 14.45 -12.44
C ILE A 116 12.47 14.43 -13.33
N GLU A 117 11.47 13.58 -13.01
CA GLU A 117 10.24 13.47 -13.80
C GLU A 117 9.26 14.63 -13.54
N PHE A 118 9.26 15.18 -12.34
CA PHE A 118 8.36 16.26 -11.92
C PHE A 118 9.10 17.46 -11.31
N PRO A 119 9.94 18.16 -12.10
CA PRO A 119 10.74 19.30 -11.59
C PRO A 119 9.89 20.48 -11.11
N GLY A 120 8.62 20.55 -11.50
CA GLY A 120 7.66 21.56 -11.03
C GLY A 120 7.04 21.29 -9.65
N ASP A 121 7.37 20.16 -9.02
CA ASP A 121 6.93 19.79 -7.67
C ASP A 121 8.15 19.54 -6.76
N PRO A 122 8.90 20.57 -6.39
CA PRO A 122 10.15 20.42 -5.61
C PRO A 122 9.91 19.87 -4.21
N GLU A 123 8.74 20.10 -3.62
CA GLU A 123 8.37 19.58 -2.30
C GLU A 123 7.76 18.17 -2.36
N GLN A 124 7.51 17.65 -3.56
CA GLN A 124 6.99 16.29 -3.80
C GLN A 124 5.66 16.03 -3.09
N THR A 125 4.80 17.05 -3.08
CA THR A 125 3.51 17.03 -2.38
C THR A 125 2.31 16.89 -3.32
N ASN A 126 2.52 16.81 -4.63
CA ASN A 126 1.45 16.65 -5.60
C ASN A 126 1.07 15.18 -5.78
N LEU A 127 -0.04 14.76 -5.18
CA LEU A 127 -0.54 13.38 -5.26
C LEU A 127 -0.97 12.95 -6.68
N ASP A 128 -1.32 13.89 -7.59
CA ASP A 128 -1.59 13.55 -8.98
C ASP A 128 -0.31 13.17 -9.72
N ASN A 129 0.81 13.84 -9.43
CA ASN A 129 2.12 13.47 -9.95
C ASN A 129 2.57 12.11 -9.40
N TRP A 130 2.37 11.85 -8.11
CA TRP A 130 2.65 10.56 -7.49
C TRP A 130 1.81 9.43 -8.09
N GLU A 131 0.55 9.69 -8.46
CA GLU A 131 -0.29 8.72 -9.16
C GLU A 131 0.34 8.29 -10.49
N VAL A 132 0.79 9.26 -11.30
CA VAL A 132 1.46 9.01 -12.59
C VAL A 132 2.81 8.32 -12.37
N PHE A 133 3.57 8.74 -11.36
CA PHE A 133 4.88 8.17 -11.04
C PHE A 133 4.76 6.69 -10.63
N GLU A 134 3.86 6.35 -9.68
CA GLU A 134 3.67 4.98 -9.23
C GLU A 134 3.07 4.07 -10.31
N GLN A 135 2.33 4.62 -11.29
CA GLN A 135 1.89 3.84 -12.45
C GLN A 135 3.06 3.37 -13.30
N LYS A 136 4.08 4.20 -13.46
CA LYS A 136 5.30 3.87 -14.21
C LYS A 136 6.27 3.01 -13.39
N HIS A 137 6.29 3.21 -12.08
CA HIS A 137 7.23 2.61 -11.13
C HIS A 137 6.44 1.92 -10.00
N PRO A 138 5.77 0.78 -10.26
CA PRO A 138 4.88 0.12 -9.30
C PRO A 138 5.59 -0.40 -8.04
N GLU A 139 6.92 -0.49 -8.07
CA GLU A 139 7.79 -0.85 -6.95
C GLU A 139 8.14 0.32 -6.00
N THR A 140 7.59 1.51 -6.24
CA THR A 140 7.87 2.73 -5.46
C THR A 140 7.58 2.56 -3.97
N PHE A 141 6.49 1.89 -3.66
CA PHE A 141 6.09 1.61 -2.28
C PHE A 141 6.04 0.10 -2.05
N ASN A 142 6.65 -0.35 -0.94
CA ASN A 142 6.75 -1.79 -0.67
C ASN A 142 5.41 -2.42 -0.27
N GLU A 143 4.62 -1.77 0.58
CA GLU A 143 3.33 -2.29 1.05
C GLU A 143 2.33 -1.18 1.33
N MET A 144 2.78 -0.15 2.04
CA MET A 144 1.95 0.91 2.56
C MET A 144 2.47 2.28 2.15
N TYR A 145 1.54 3.18 1.91
CA TYR A 145 1.82 4.60 2.00
C TYR A 145 1.89 4.98 3.47
N GLN A 146 3.03 5.47 3.92
CA GLN A 146 3.15 6.16 5.19
C GLN A 146 3.22 7.65 4.89
N ILE A 147 2.18 8.37 5.29
CA ILE A 147 2.01 9.78 4.92
C ILE A 147 1.96 10.66 6.16
N TRP A 148 2.45 11.87 5.99
CA TRP A 148 2.23 12.98 6.89
C TRP A 148 1.19 13.93 6.30
N CYS A 149 0.27 14.38 7.14
CA CYS A 149 -0.76 15.35 6.76
C CYS A 149 -1.04 16.31 7.92
N ARG A 150 -1.67 17.43 7.61
CA ARG A 150 -2.09 18.45 8.58
C ARG A 150 -3.48 18.96 8.26
N PRO A 151 -4.21 19.55 9.23
CA PRO A 151 -5.47 20.22 8.94
C PRO A 151 -5.28 21.34 7.91
N VAL A 152 -6.25 21.47 7.02
CA VAL A 152 -6.33 22.66 6.15
C VAL A 152 -6.73 23.84 7.01
N THR A 153 -5.82 24.80 7.18
CA THR A 153 -6.13 26.05 7.86
C THR A 153 -6.79 26.99 6.86
N TYR A 154 -8.08 27.20 7.00
CA TYR A 154 -8.73 28.31 6.29
C TYR A 154 -8.31 29.59 7.03
N SER A 155 -7.42 30.39 6.43
CA SER A 155 -7.28 31.78 6.88
C SER A 155 -8.58 32.50 6.62
N PRO A 156 -9.11 33.22 7.63
CA PRO A 156 -10.34 33.99 7.50
C PRO A 156 -10.22 35.14 6.47
#